data_811523acd93332520a7375e60d0c966e
#
_entry.id   811523acd93332520a7375e60d0c966e
#
_cell.length_a   1.000
_cell.length_b   1.000
_cell.length_c   1.000
_cell.angle_alpha   90.00
_cell.angle_beta   90.00
_cell.angle_gamma   90.00
#
_symmetry.space_group_name_H-M   'P 1'
#
loop_
_entity.id
_entity.type
_entity.pdbx_description
1 polymer ?
#
loop_
_entity_poly.entity_id
_entity_poly.type
_entity_poly.pdbx_seq_one_letter_code
_entity_poly.pdbx_strand_id
1 'polypeptide(L)'
;MKIQEFINRKNKYKVDYNYQRPVDVWSNQDNQCLIDTILRGEPIPMFFFNAKTDEEGNIVYYIVDGQQRLNCIRKFYDNKIKLSSKFSDEKYDGCTFNGDNPIPDALQDDFLNYDLKVHVVEDYDDERVRMIFSRLQRGKPLNLGERLNALPGNVVVTMRELAKNKFIDEIICVNKNRYNVFPIVARMMYYEQYGTKECSSEYLYKYFDDYKDENIKGKIYNTVEENLNYLSRCFTAGGKYFCLEKDARIMSLYTMVSYLRKYYSMTGHENDVKKFAISFFNKVYNEDFRRSNFVYNKFYDISRGGWGENLLTLRQKILVDEFLKSNDINDLDVVRQISDSEKSILFEKHPYCEMCKKEFKFYNEPEYHHIERYTDGGKRENNIEILCSECHDIIHGKKIKDIDKIENEIDNISESEEEV
;
A
#
# COMPACT_ATOMS: atom_id res chain seq x y z
N MET A 1 0.33 23.83 31.08
CA MET A 1 1.06 23.17 32.17
C MET A 1 2.35 22.58 31.61
N LYS A 2 3.50 22.91 32.19
CA LYS A 2 4.78 22.31 31.71
C LYS A 2 4.94 20.87 32.18
N ILE A 3 5.66 20.05 31.41
CA ILE A 3 6.01 18.68 31.84
C ILE A 3 6.74 18.71 33.21
N GLN A 4 7.69 19.63 33.40
CA GLN A 4 8.38 19.79 34.68
C GLN A 4 7.42 20.03 35.85
N GLU A 5 6.38 20.84 35.64
CA GLU A 5 5.36 21.10 36.67
C GLU A 5 4.58 19.84 37.02
N PHE A 6 4.19 19.06 36.00
CA PHE A 6 3.51 17.77 36.17
C PHE A 6 4.38 16.79 36.98
N ILE A 7 5.66 16.64 36.60
CA ILE A 7 6.60 15.73 37.29
C ILE A 7 6.78 16.14 38.76
N ASN A 8 6.97 17.44 39.02
CA ASN A 8 7.19 17.95 40.39
C ASN A 8 5.95 17.78 41.30
N ARG A 9 4.75 17.74 40.68
CA ARG A 9 3.47 17.65 41.41
C ARG A 9 2.76 16.33 41.18
N LYS A 10 3.47 15.25 40.81
CA LYS A 10 2.90 13.96 40.44
C LYS A 10 1.86 13.39 41.41
N ASN A 11 2.02 13.62 42.70
CA ASN A 11 1.11 13.13 43.76
C ASN A 11 -0.25 13.82 43.78
N LYS A 12 -0.41 14.96 43.08
CA LYS A 12 -1.70 15.64 42.93
C LYS A 12 -2.58 15.05 41.82
N TYR A 13 -2.02 14.19 40.96
CA TYR A 13 -2.73 13.59 39.82
C TYR A 13 -3.08 12.15 40.17
N LYS A 14 -4.38 11.86 40.25
CA LYS A 14 -4.93 10.53 40.56
C LYS A 14 -5.67 9.93 39.39
N VAL A 15 -5.68 8.62 39.33
CA VAL A 15 -6.46 7.84 38.34
C VAL A 15 -7.61 7.20 39.06
N ASP A 16 -8.81 7.32 38.52
CA ASP A 16 -9.98 6.60 39.00
C ASP A 16 -10.17 5.31 38.19
N TYR A 17 -9.81 4.20 38.79
CA TYR A 17 -9.89 2.87 38.19
C TYR A 17 -11.31 2.31 38.08
N ASN A 18 -12.34 2.98 38.61
CA ASN A 18 -13.72 2.53 38.46
C ASN A 18 -14.24 2.64 37.01
N TYR A 19 -13.61 3.50 36.19
CA TYR A 19 -13.98 3.65 34.77
C TYR A 19 -12.79 3.71 33.81
N GLN A 20 -11.56 3.79 34.33
CA GLN A 20 -10.37 3.83 33.50
C GLN A 20 -9.68 2.47 33.36
N ARG A 21 -9.03 2.25 32.23
CA ARG A 21 -8.25 1.04 31.99
C ARG A 21 -7.01 0.99 32.88
N PRO A 22 -6.46 -0.22 33.14
CA PRO A 22 -5.15 -0.33 33.78
C PRO A 22 -4.09 0.51 33.06
N VAL A 23 -3.09 0.98 33.81
CA VAL A 23 -1.90 1.63 33.25
C VAL A 23 -1.13 0.58 32.45
N ASP A 24 -0.39 0.98 31.39
CA ASP A 24 0.48 0.10 30.61
C ASP A 24 -0.20 -0.74 29.51
N VAL A 25 -1.25 -0.20 28.89
CA VAL A 25 -1.85 -0.78 27.67
C VAL A 25 -1.06 -0.42 26.41
N TRP A 26 -0.25 0.65 26.43
CA TRP A 26 0.52 1.11 25.29
C TRP A 26 1.72 0.21 25.00
N SER A 27 1.95 -0.07 23.71
CA SER A 27 3.18 -0.74 23.28
C SER A 27 4.42 0.16 23.43
N ASN A 28 5.61 -0.43 23.37
CA ASN A 28 6.84 0.36 23.35
C ASN A 28 6.87 1.35 22.18
N GLN A 29 6.33 0.96 21.01
CA GLN A 29 6.27 1.82 19.83
C GLN A 29 5.36 3.03 20.05
N ASP A 30 4.20 2.86 20.69
CA ASP A 30 3.30 3.98 21.01
C ASP A 30 4.00 4.97 21.98
N ASN A 31 4.70 4.45 22.98
CA ASN A 31 5.46 5.26 23.92
C ASN A 31 6.58 6.03 23.21
N GLN A 32 7.38 5.38 22.38
CA GLN A 32 8.49 5.99 21.63
C GLN A 32 7.98 7.08 20.67
N CYS A 33 6.89 6.82 19.97
CA CYS A 33 6.26 7.79 19.06
C CYS A 33 5.79 9.05 19.80
N LEU A 34 5.16 8.92 21.00
CA LEU A 34 4.75 10.07 21.78
C LEU A 34 5.95 10.90 22.25
N ILE A 35 7.01 10.25 22.74
CA ILE A 35 8.20 10.98 23.21
C ILE A 35 8.87 11.71 22.05
N ASP A 36 9.02 11.09 20.89
CA ASP A 36 9.55 11.76 19.70
C ASP A 36 8.71 12.99 19.30
N THR A 37 7.37 12.85 19.30
CA THR A 37 6.45 13.98 19.04
C THR A 37 6.69 15.15 20.00
N ILE A 38 6.91 14.87 21.29
CA ILE A 38 7.19 15.90 22.30
C ILE A 38 8.57 16.54 22.06
N LEU A 39 9.61 15.74 21.79
CA LEU A 39 10.96 16.23 21.53
C LEU A 39 11.06 17.08 20.26
N ARG A 40 10.18 16.85 19.27
CA ARG A 40 10.05 17.69 18.07
C ARG A 40 9.22 18.97 18.32
N GLY A 41 8.66 19.15 19.51
CA GLY A 41 7.78 20.28 19.81
C GLY A 41 6.40 20.20 19.12
N GLU A 42 6.04 19.05 18.53
CA GLU A 42 4.78 18.85 17.82
C GLU A 42 3.59 18.73 18.78
N PRO A 43 2.37 19.12 18.35
CA PRO A 43 1.21 19.12 19.23
C PRO A 43 0.73 17.71 19.57
N ILE A 44 0.42 17.48 20.85
CA ILE A 44 -0.26 16.27 21.33
C ILE A 44 -1.69 16.58 21.77
N PRO A 45 -2.61 15.61 21.79
CA PRO A 45 -3.99 15.83 22.23
C PRO A 45 -4.04 16.38 23.66
N MET A 46 -4.97 17.30 23.92
CA MET A 46 -5.13 17.90 25.25
C MET A 46 -5.52 16.87 26.32
N PHE A 47 -5.24 17.20 27.55
CA PHE A 47 -5.57 16.41 28.74
C PHE A 47 -6.84 16.96 29.38
N PHE A 48 -7.64 16.08 29.98
CA PHE A 48 -8.83 16.46 30.74
C PHE A 48 -8.71 16.02 32.18
N PHE A 49 -8.85 16.94 33.10
CA PHE A 49 -8.80 16.69 34.54
C PHE A 49 -10.09 17.15 35.21
N ASN A 50 -10.51 16.45 36.26
CA ASN A 50 -11.54 16.88 37.21
C ASN A 50 -10.84 17.26 38.51
N ALA A 51 -10.82 18.54 38.84
CA ALA A 51 -10.28 19.01 40.11
C ALA A 51 -11.34 18.81 41.20
N LYS A 52 -10.96 18.15 42.30
CA LYS A 52 -11.77 17.99 43.50
C LYS A 52 -10.97 18.43 44.73
N THR A 53 -11.66 18.99 45.71
CA THR A 53 -11.05 19.33 46.98
C THR A 53 -11.15 18.11 47.91
N ASP A 54 -9.99 17.70 48.50
CA ASP A 54 -9.97 16.61 49.49
C ASP A 54 -10.43 17.07 50.87
N GLU A 55 -10.50 16.13 51.81
CA GLU A 55 -10.93 16.41 53.19
C GLU A 55 -10.01 17.40 53.92
N GLU A 56 -8.76 17.54 53.47
CA GLU A 56 -7.75 18.44 54.04
C GLU A 56 -7.79 19.82 53.35
N GLY A 57 -8.66 20.05 52.35
CA GLY A 57 -8.78 21.30 51.62
C GLY A 57 -7.76 21.45 50.47
N ASN A 58 -7.04 20.39 50.09
CA ASN A 58 -6.12 20.42 48.97
C ASN A 58 -6.81 20.07 47.66
N ILE A 59 -6.38 20.70 46.56
CA ILE A 59 -6.86 20.38 45.23
C ILE A 59 -6.14 19.12 44.71
N VAL A 60 -6.90 18.12 44.36
CA VAL A 60 -6.49 16.86 43.70
C VAL A 60 -7.09 16.79 42.31
N TYR A 61 -6.28 16.46 41.33
CA TYR A 61 -6.69 16.35 39.92
C TYR A 61 -6.95 14.89 39.55
N TYR A 62 -8.19 14.51 39.28
CA TYR A 62 -8.51 13.20 38.73
C TYR A 62 -8.40 13.25 37.22
N ILE A 63 -7.56 12.37 36.65
CA ILE A 63 -7.33 12.33 35.21
C ILE A 63 -8.57 11.73 34.55
N VAL A 64 -9.24 12.49 33.69
CA VAL A 64 -10.40 12.03 32.90
C VAL A 64 -9.95 11.45 31.55
N ASP A 65 -9.03 12.15 30.87
CA ASP A 65 -8.39 11.68 29.64
C ASP A 65 -6.90 12.04 29.63
N GLY A 66 -6.10 11.18 28.99
CA GLY A 66 -4.66 11.36 28.84
C GLY A 66 -3.80 10.52 29.80
N GLN A 67 -4.37 9.60 30.56
CA GLN A 67 -3.67 8.75 31.54
C GLN A 67 -2.45 8.05 30.92
N GLN A 68 -2.59 7.39 29.76
CA GLN A 68 -1.50 6.67 29.11
C GLN A 68 -0.36 7.61 28.68
N ARG A 69 -0.72 8.80 28.18
CA ARG A 69 0.25 9.84 27.76
C ARG A 69 1.02 10.38 28.96
N LEU A 70 0.36 10.67 30.09
CA LEU A 70 1.03 11.11 31.31
C LEU A 70 1.94 10.02 31.89
N ASN A 71 1.51 8.76 31.84
CA ASN A 71 2.32 7.63 32.27
C ASN A 71 3.56 7.45 31.38
N CYS A 72 3.41 7.61 30.05
CA CYS A 72 4.53 7.58 29.11
C CYS A 72 5.55 8.69 29.40
N ILE A 73 5.11 9.93 29.57
CA ILE A 73 5.96 11.07 29.94
C ILE A 73 6.77 10.78 31.22
N ARG A 74 6.11 10.25 32.25
CA ARG A 74 6.76 9.87 33.49
C ARG A 74 7.76 8.72 33.30
N LYS A 75 7.40 7.69 32.54
CA LYS A 75 8.30 6.57 32.25
C LYS A 75 9.56 7.00 31.51
N PHE A 76 9.45 7.94 30.58
CA PHE A 76 10.61 8.48 29.89
C PHE A 76 11.50 9.29 30.86
N TYR A 77 10.91 10.17 31.64
CA TYR A 77 11.63 10.89 32.68
C TYR A 77 12.34 9.95 33.68
N ASP A 78 11.71 8.84 34.05
CA ASP A 78 12.26 7.80 34.93
C ASP A 78 13.22 6.83 34.18
N ASN A 79 13.66 7.13 32.96
CA ASN A 79 14.57 6.33 32.13
C ASN A 79 14.07 4.91 31.78
N LYS A 80 12.74 4.68 31.81
CA LYS A 80 12.12 3.38 31.51
C LYS A 80 11.77 3.19 30.02
N ILE A 81 11.93 4.23 29.22
CA ILE A 81 11.72 4.21 27.78
C ILE A 81 13.01 4.60 27.10
N LYS A 82 13.43 3.84 26.09
CA LYS A 82 14.54 4.16 25.20
C LYS A 82 13.98 4.65 23.87
N LEU A 83 14.58 5.69 23.29
CA LEU A 83 14.25 6.16 21.96
C LEU A 83 14.59 5.10 20.92
N SER A 84 13.99 5.20 19.73
CA SER A 84 14.23 4.28 18.63
C SER A 84 14.39 5.06 17.33
N SER A 85 15.37 4.67 16.52
CA SER A 85 15.61 5.21 15.17
C SER A 85 14.42 5.05 14.22
N LYS A 86 13.46 4.22 14.58
CA LYS A 86 12.19 4.12 13.84
C LYS A 86 11.36 5.41 13.89
N PHE A 87 11.48 6.20 14.95
CA PHE A 87 10.70 7.41 15.21
C PHE A 87 11.57 8.65 15.35
N SER A 88 12.74 8.52 15.98
CA SER A 88 13.69 9.61 16.27
C SER A 88 14.88 9.54 15.31
N ASP A 89 15.70 10.60 15.27
CA ASP A 89 16.96 10.60 14.54
C ASP A 89 17.86 9.43 15.00
N GLU A 90 18.56 8.78 14.05
CA GLU A 90 19.45 7.63 14.33
C GLU A 90 20.45 7.90 15.46
N LYS A 91 20.95 9.14 15.57
CA LYS A 91 21.88 9.56 16.62
C LYS A 91 21.32 9.46 18.04
N TYR A 92 20.01 9.33 18.19
CA TYR A 92 19.33 9.19 19.48
C TYR A 92 18.81 7.76 19.72
N ASP A 93 19.15 6.80 18.87
CA ASP A 93 18.73 5.41 19.05
C ASP A 93 19.25 4.85 20.38
N GLY A 94 18.35 4.24 21.15
CA GLY A 94 18.67 3.69 22.47
C GLY A 94 18.87 4.72 23.58
N CYS A 95 18.78 6.04 23.30
CA CYS A 95 18.89 7.08 24.32
C CYS A 95 17.71 7.07 25.30
N THR A 96 17.99 7.49 26.53
CA THR A 96 17.02 7.72 27.61
C THR A 96 17.02 9.19 28.00
N PHE A 97 16.15 9.61 28.92
CA PHE A 97 16.07 11.00 29.33
C PHE A 97 17.42 11.50 29.92
N ASN A 98 17.90 10.89 31.03
CA ASN A 98 19.14 11.23 31.68
C ASN A 98 19.86 10.02 32.32
N GLY A 99 19.64 8.79 31.81
CA GLY A 99 20.26 7.56 32.30
C GLY A 99 21.66 7.32 31.72
N ASP A 100 22.04 6.04 31.51
CA ASP A 100 23.38 5.66 31.04
C ASP A 100 23.72 6.17 29.62
N ASN A 101 22.69 6.33 28.76
CA ASN A 101 22.81 6.94 27.43
C ASN A 101 21.80 8.10 27.31
N PRO A 102 22.14 9.30 27.84
CA PRO A 102 21.18 10.40 27.91
C PRO A 102 21.02 11.12 26.60
N ILE A 103 19.81 11.69 26.37
CA ILE A 103 19.66 12.72 25.33
C ILE A 103 20.42 13.98 25.71
N PRO A 104 20.82 14.83 24.73
CA PRO A 104 21.48 16.10 25.01
C PRO A 104 20.70 17.00 26.00
N ASP A 105 21.42 17.76 26.85
CA ASP A 105 20.81 18.66 27.85
C ASP A 105 19.77 19.61 27.24
N ALA A 106 20.04 20.16 26.05
CA ALA A 106 19.09 21.02 25.36
C ALA A 106 17.75 20.32 25.07
N LEU A 107 17.77 19.03 24.68
CA LEU A 107 16.55 18.25 24.47
C LEU A 107 15.86 17.84 25.78
N GLN A 108 16.63 17.66 26.86
CA GLN A 108 16.06 17.46 28.19
C GLN A 108 15.29 18.71 28.63
N ASP A 109 15.87 19.90 28.41
CA ASP A 109 15.23 21.17 28.69
C ASP A 109 13.97 21.39 27.82
N ASP A 110 14.04 21.10 26.52
CA ASP A 110 12.90 21.20 25.64
C ASP A 110 11.76 20.26 26.09
N PHE A 111 12.08 19.01 26.46
CA PHE A 111 11.11 18.07 27.00
C PHE A 111 10.46 18.58 28.28
N LEU A 112 11.23 19.05 29.25
CA LEU A 112 10.71 19.57 30.52
C LEU A 112 9.86 20.83 30.33
N ASN A 113 10.23 21.67 29.37
CA ASN A 113 9.52 22.90 29.02
C ASN A 113 8.35 22.73 28.10
N TYR A 114 8.11 21.52 27.55
CA TYR A 114 6.99 21.27 26.67
C TYR A 114 5.66 21.60 27.36
N ASP A 115 4.76 22.31 26.64
CA ASP A 115 3.49 22.80 27.18
C ASP A 115 2.34 21.84 26.96
N LEU A 116 1.99 21.08 27.98
CA LEU A 116 0.81 20.22 28.01
C LEU A 116 -0.48 21.07 28.01
N LYS A 117 -1.30 20.95 26.97
CA LYS A 117 -2.62 21.59 26.92
C LYS A 117 -3.59 20.84 27.82
N VAL A 118 -4.10 21.48 28.84
CA VAL A 118 -4.95 20.87 29.85
C VAL A 118 -6.27 21.64 29.95
N HIS A 119 -7.37 20.88 29.95
CA HIS A 119 -8.70 21.38 30.31
C HIS A 119 -9.05 20.83 31.69
N VAL A 120 -9.36 21.73 32.62
CA VAL A 120 -9.74 21.36 33.99
C VAL A 120 -11.22 21.69 34.17
N VAL A 121 -11.98 20.71 34.65
CA VAL A 121 -13.34 20.91 35.17
C VAL A 121 -13.31 20.79 36.67
N GLU A 122 -14.21 21.43 37.38
CA GLU A 122 -14.23 21.48 38.83
C GLU A 122 -15.46 20.78 39.41
N ASP A 123 -15.23 19.95 40.39
CA ASP A 123 -16.24 19.25 41.18
C ASP A 123 -17.35 18.54 40.38
N TYR A 124 -17.00 17.98 39.21
CA TYR A 124 -17.96 17.16 38.47
C TYR A 124 -18.19 15.83 39.24
N ASP A 125 -19.48 15.45 39.30
CA ASP A 125 -19.86 14.13 39.81
C ASP A 125 -19.43 12.99 38.89
N ASP A 126 -19.46 11.77 39.38
CA ASP A 126 -18.99 10.60 38.65
C ASP A 126 -19.81 10.32 37.39
N GLU A 127 -21.10 10.61 37.37
CA GLU A 127 -21.97 10.41 36.20
C GLU A 127 -21.55 11.33 35.07
N ARG A 128 -21.35 12.61 35.36
CA ARG A 128 -20.91 13.61 34.39
C ARG A 128 -19.50 13.36 33.87
N VAL A 129 -18.56 12.91 34.75
CA VAL A 129 -17.22 12.51 34.35
C VAL A 129 -17.26 11.33 33.41
N ARG A 130 -18.02 10.25 33.71
CA ARG A 130 -18.19 9.08 32.85
C ARG A 130 -18.81 9.45 31.48
N MET A 131 -19.76 10.35 31.47
CA MET A 131 -20.36 10.85 30.23
C MET A 131 -19.30 11.56 29.36
N ILE A 132 -18.52 12.46 29.95
CA ILE A 132 -17.42 13.14 29.22
C ILE A 132 -16.38 12.16 28.72
N PHE A 133 -15.90 11.26 29.59
CA PHE A 133 -14.96 10.20 29.22
C PHE A 133 -15.47 9.36 28.03
N SER A 134 -16.74 8.90 28.10
CA SER A 134 -17.36 8.18 27.00
C SER A 134 -17.40 8.98 25.69
N ARG A 135 -17.66 10.29 25.77
CA ARG A 135 -17.69 11.16 24.57
C ARG A 135 -16.29 11.40 23.98
N LEU A 136 -15.26 11.59 24.82
CA LEU A 136 -13.86 11.74 24.40
C LEU A 136 -13.35 10.46 23.71
N GLN A 137 -13.74 9.28 24.21
CA GLN A 137 -13.37 7.98 23.65
C GLN A 137 -14.15 7.60 22.37
N ARG A 138 -15.17 8.38 21.96
CA ARG A 138 -15.94 8.12 20.73
C ARG A 138 -15.21 8.44 19.43
N GLY A 139 -14.00 8.97 19.48
CA GLY A 139 -13.15 9.15 18.31
C GLY A 139 -12.91 7.79 17.63
N LYS A 140 -13.38 7.62 16.37
CA LYS A 140 -13.08 6.40 15.61
C LYS A 140 -11.62 6.44 15.20
N PRO A 141 -10.81 5.42 15.54
CA PRO A 141 -9.43 5.35 15.06
C PRO A 141 -9.40 5.34 13.54
N LEU A 142 -8.32 5.86 12.96
CA LEU A 142 -8.11 5.80 11.52
C LEU A 142 -8.06 4.34 11.06
N ASN A 143 -8.84 4.01 10.03
CA ASN A 143 -8.76 2.72 9.37
C ASN A 143 -7.50 2.64 8.48
N LEU A 144 -7.23 1.44 7.92
CA LEU A 144 -6.06 1.24 7.06
C LEU A 144 -6.08 2.16 5.83
N GLY A 145 -7.23 2.37 5.20
CA GLY A 145 -7.35 3.26 4.03
C GLY A 145 -7.01 4.71 4.35
N GLU A 146 -7.50 5.23 5.48
CA GLU A 146 -7.19 6.59 5.94
C GLU A 146 -5.71 6.74 6.29
N ARG A 147 -5.12 5.73 6.92
CA ARG A 147 -3.69 5.73 7.26
C ARG A 147 -2.82 5.69 6.01
N LEU A 148 -3.12 4.83 5.02
CA LEU A 148 -2.39 4.79 3.75
C LEU A 148 -2.53 6.12 2.99
N ASN A 149 -3.72 6.74 3.01
CA ASN A 149 -3.94 8.04 2.37
C ASN A 149 -3.15 9.19 3.02
N ALA A 150 -2.82 9.08 4.29
CA ALA A 150 -2.05 10.08 5.03
C ALA A 150 -0.52 9.97 4.84
N LEU A 151 -0.03 8.89 4.24
CA LEU A 151 1.39 8.72 3.96
C LEU A 151 1.87 9.71 2.88
N PRO A 152 3.12 10.16 2.93
CA PRO A 152 3.72 10.96 1.86
C PRO A 152 4.16 10.08 0.69
N GLY A 153 4.47 10.70 -0.45
CA GLY A 153 5.21 10.08 -1.56
C GLY A 153 4.38 9.74 -2.79
N ASN A 154 5.10 9.41 -3.86
CA ASN A 154 4.55 9.16 -5.20
C ASN A 154 3.67 7.89 -5.26
N VAL A 155 3.98 6.88 -4.44
CA VAL A 155 3.19 5.64 -4.31
C VAL A 155 1.74 5.95 -3.92
N VAL A 156 1.54 6.90 -2.98
CA VAL A 156 0.20 7.32 -2.54
C VAL A 156 -0.56 8.00 -3.67
N VAL A 157 0.12 8.84 -4.45
CA VAL A 157 -0.46 9.50 -5.63
C VAL A 157 -0.90 8.46 -6.65
N THR A 158 -0.04 7.48 -6.94
CA THR A 158 -0.32 6.36 -7.86
C THR A 158 -1.52 5.54 -7.38
N MET A 159 -1.58 5.18 -6.10
CA MET A 159 -2.73 4.48 -5.51
C MET A 159 -4.04 5.27 -5.69
N ARG A 160 -4.00 6.60 -5.45
CA ARG A 160 -5.18 7.47 -5.62
C ARG A 160 -5.64 7.56 -7.08
N GLU A 161 -4.71 7.57 -8.03
CA GLU A 161 -5.02 7.57 -9.47
C GLU A 161 -5.67 6.25 -9.87
N LEU A 162 -5.09 5.11 -9.52
CA LEU A 162 -5.65 3.78 -9.79
C LEU A 162 -7.02 3.58 -9.12
N ALA A 163 -7.25 4.16 -7.96
CA ALA A 163 -8.55 4.09 -7.27
C ALA A 163 -9.69 4.79 -8.03
N LYS A 164 -9.37 5.68 -8.98
CA LYS A 164 -10.34 6.33 -9.88
C LYS A 164 -10.70 5.46 -11.09
N ASN A 165 -10.02 4.32 -11.29
CA ASN A 165 -10.35 3.41 -12.39
C ASN A 165 -11.81 2.96 -12.27
N LYS A 166 -12.50 2.83 -13.40
CA LYS A 166 -13.93 2.46 -13.49
C LYS A 166 -14.28 1.20 -12.70
N PHE A 167 -13.41 0.19 -12.69
CA PHE A 167 -13.65 -1.04 -11.94
C PHE A 167 -13.75 -0.75 -10.43
N ILE A 168 -12.84 0.04 -9.89
CA ILE A 168 -12.80 0.41 -8.47
C ILE A 168 -13.89 1.41 -8.13
N ASP A 169 -14.10 2.43 -8.99
CA ASP A 169 -15.00 3.52 -8.66
C ASP A 169 -16.49 3.22 -8.95
N GLU A 170 -16.81 2.43 -9.97
CA GLU A 170 -18.20 2.24 -10.38
C GLU A 170 -18.69 0.80 -10.23
N ILE A 171 -17.80 -0.21 -10.25
CA ILE A 171 -18.20 -1.61 -10.42
C ILE A 171 -18.13 -2.39 -9.11
N ILE A 172 -17.06 -2.27 -8.31
CA ILE A 172 -16.99 -3.01 -7.04
C ILE A 172 -18.06 -2.54 -6.06
N CYS A 173 -18.59 -3.49 -5.27
CA CYS A 173 -19.70 -3.27 -4.34
C CYS A 173 -19.24 -3.00 -2.90
N VAL A 174 -18.00 -2.54 -2.70
CA VAL A 174 -17.44 -2.19 -1.40
C VAL A 174 -17.88 -0.79 -0.99
N ASN A 175 -18.18 -0.61 0.30
CA ASN A 175 -18.42 0.73 0.84
C ASN A 175 -17.14 1.57 0.72
N LYS A 176 -17.18 2.66 -0.03
CA LYS A 176 -16.03 3.52 -0.34
C LYS A 176 -15.74 4.58 0.73
N ASN A 177 -16.64 4.75 1.73
CA ASN A 177 -16.44 5.69 2.81
C ASN A 177 -15.12 5.42 3.54
N ARG A 178 -14.47 6.49 3.99
CA ARG A 178 -13.22 6.40 4.73
C ARG A 178 -12.10 5.69 3.96
N TYR A 179 -12.05 5.85 2.64
CA TYR A 179 -10.99 5.29 1.77
C TYR A 179 -10.86 3.76 1.82
N ASN A 180 -11.94 3.03 2.08
CA ASN A 180 -11.90 1.57 2.18
C ASN A 180 -11.43 0.84 0.90
N VAL A 181 -11.43 1.51 -0.25
CA VAL A 181 -10.90 0.95 -1.52
C VAL A 181 -9.38 1.03 -1.61
N PHE A 182 -8.73 1.94 -0.87
CA PHE A 182 -7.28 2.13 -0.95
C PHE A 182 -6.46 0.91 -0.52
N PRO A 183 -6.82 0.17 0.55
CA PRO A 183 -6.16 -1.09 0.86
C PRO A 183 -6.27 -2.15 -0.23
N ILE A 184 -7.35 -2.14 -1.01
CA ILE A 184 -7.54 -3.06 -2.15
C ILE A 184 -6.55 -2.72 -3.26
N VAL A 185 -6.51 -1.44 -3.67
CA VAL A 185 -5.59 -0.95 -4.70
C VAL A 185 -4.13 -1.11 -4.27
N ALA A 186 -3.80 -0.78 -3.02
CA ALA A 186 -2.46 -0.96 -2.47
C ALA A 186 -1.98 -2.42 -2.56
N ARG A 187 -2.86 -3.39 -2.25
CA ARG A 187 -2.54 -4.82 -2.40
C ARG A 187 -2.40 -5.25 -3.86
N MET A 188 -3.17 -4.67 -4.79
CA MET A 188 -2.99 -4.91 -6.22
C MET A 188 -1.62 -4.43 -6.68
N MET A 189 -1.20 -3.22 -6.30
CA MET A 189 0.13 -2.69 -6.60
C MET A 189 1.24 -3.57 -5.98
N TYR A 190 1.08 -3.96 -4.72
CA TYR A 190 2.01 -4.85 -4.01
C TYR A 190 2.13 -6.22 -4.69
N TYR A 191 1.01 -6.78 -5.12
CA TYR A 191 0.98 -8.06 -5.84
C TYR A 191 1.71 -7.99 -7.19
N GLU A 192 1.55 -6.93 -7.96
CA GLU A 192 2.27 -6.80 -9.24
C GLU A 192 3.78 -6.61 -9.05
N GLN A 193 4.21 -6.09 -7.89
CA GLN A 193 5.62 -5.95 -7.55
C GLN A 193 6.24 -7.26 -7.05
N TYR A 194 5.55 -7.97 -6.16
CA TYR A 194 6.11 -9.08 -5.39
C TYR A 194 5.43 -10.43 -5.60
N GLY A 195 4.34 -10.49 -6.37
CA GLY A 195 3.50 -11.70 -6.51
C GLY A 195 2.65 -11.96 -5.26
N THR A 196 2.43 -13.24 -4.98
CA THR A 196 1.57 -13.69 -3.86
C THR A 196 2.24 -13.60 -2.48
N LYS A 197 3.20 -12.68 -2.29
CA LYS A 197 3.82 -12.45 -0.99
C LYS A 197 2.82 -11.92 0.04
N GLU A 198 3.13 -12.08 1.33
CA GLU A 198 2.31 -11.54 2.41
C GLU A 198 2.13 -10.03 2.24
N CYS A 199 0.86 -9.57 2.30
CA CYS A 199 0.48 -8.16 2.12
C CYS A 199 -0.45 -7.67 3.25
N SER A 200 -0.10 -8.01 4.50
CA SER A 200 -0.72 -7.43 5.70
C SER A 200 -0.42 -5.93 5.79
N SER A 201 -1.05 -5.25 6.75
CA SER A 201 -0.89 -3.79 6.89
C SER A 201 0.57 -3.37 7.06
N GLU A 202 1.37 -4.15 7.78
CA GLU A 202 2.79 -3.88 8.02
C GLU A 202 3.60 -3.89 6.72
N TYR A 203 3.40 -4.92 5.88
CA TYR A 203 4.07 -5.02 4.59
C TYR A 203 3.65 -3.92 3.62
N LEU A 204 2.38 -3.49 3.67
CA LEU A 204 1.94 -2.34 2.88
C LEU A 204 2.62 -1.04 3.34
N TYR A 205 2.73 -0.79 4.65
CA TYR A 205 3.46 0.39 5.14
C TYR A 205 4.92 0.40 4.69
N LYS A 206 5.60 -0.75 4.82
CA LYS A 206 6.97 -0.89 4.34
C LYS A 206 7.08 -0.63 2.84
N TYR A 207 6.20 -1.20 2.03
CA TYR A 207 6.15 -0.96 0.59
C TYR A 207 5.98 0.53 0.25
N PHE A 208 5.10 1.22 0.96
CA PHE A 208 4.87 2.65 0.75
C PHE A 208 6.06 3.51 1.18
N ASP A 209 6.80 3.11 2.20
CA ASP A 209 8.02 3.80 2.64
C ASP A 209 9.19 3.52 1.71
N ASP A 210 9.43 2.27 1.32
CA ASP A 210 10.49 1.86 0.41
C ASP A 210 10.40 2.56 -0.97
N TYR A 211 9.18 2.81 -1.45
CA TYR A 211 8.92 3.39 -2.78
C TYR A 211 8.38 4.82 -2.75
N LYS A 212 8.47 5.53 -1.63
CA LYS A 212 7.87 6.88 -1.46
C LYS A 212 8.36 7.90 -2.48
N ASP A 213 9.64 7.85 -2.82
CA ASP A 213 10.32 8.81 -3.72
C ASP A 213 10.41 8.29 -5.16
N GLU A 214 10.04 7.04 -5.41
CA GLU A 214 10.14 6.43 -6.72
C GLU A 214 8.94 6.76 -7.62
N ASN A 215 9.20 6.87 -8.91
CA ASN A 215 8.13 7.00 -9.91
C ASN A 215 7.61 5.62 -10.31
N ILE A 216 6.61 5.11 -9.60
CA ILE A 216 5.98 3.81 -9.86
C ILE A 216 5.05 3.85 -11.09
N LYS A 217 4.92 5.00 -11.78
CA LYS A 217 4.08 5.16 -12.99
C LYS A 217 4.53 4.34 -14.21
N GLY A 218 5.59 3.54 -14.08
CA GLY A 218 6.03 2.63 -15.12
C GLY A 218 5.24 1.31 -15.14
N LYS A 219 5.96 0.22 -15.12
CA LYS A 219 5.44 -1.14 -15.31
C LYS A 219 4.30 -1.51 -14.34
N ILE A 220 4.43 -1.18 -13.06
CA ILE A 220 3.43 -1.58 -12.03
C ILE A 220 2.10 -0.87 -12.27
N TYR A 221 2.12 0.46 -12.45
CA TYR A 221 0.90 1.23 -12.74
C TYR A 221 0.19 0.67 -13.97
N ASN A 222 0.91 0.53 -15.09
CA ASN A 222 0.33 0.06 -16.35
C ASN A 222 -0.27 -1.33 -16.21
N THR A 223 0.42 -2.26 -15.53
CA THR A 223 -0.08 -3.62 -15.33
C THR A 223 -1.35 -3.63 -14.48
N VAL A 224 -1.39 -2.85 -13.39
CA VAL A 224 -2.59 -2.74 -12.55
C VAL A 224 -3.73 -2.13 -13.34
N GLU A 225 -3.49 -1.02 -14.04
CA GLU A 225 -4.50 -0.31 -14.84
C GLU A 225 -5.08 -1.20 -15.94
N GLU A 226 -4.25 -1.92 -16.68
CA GLU A 226 -4.70 -2.86 -17.72
C GLU A 226 -5.55 -4.00 -17.15
N ASN A 227 -5.18 -4.56 -15.99
CA ASN A 227 -5.97 -5.59 -15.32
C ASN A 227 -7.31 -5.04 -14.81
N LEU A 228 -7.33 -3.83 -14.27
CA LEU A 228 -8.56 -3.15 -13.88
C LEU A 228 -9.45 -2.84 -15.08
N ASN A 229 -8.86 -2.40 -16.20
CA ASN A 229 -9.59 -2.15 -17.44
C ASN A 229 -10.18 -3.44 -18.02
N TYR A 230 -9.45 -4.55 -17.95
CA TYR A 230 -9.99 -5.87 -18.33
C TYR A 230 -11.18 -6.25 -17.44
N LEU A 231 -11.05 -6.14 -16.12
CA LEU A 231 -12.14 -6.40 -15.18
C LEU A 231 -13.34 -5.46 -15.40
N SER A 232 -13.10 -4.21 -15.81
CA SER A 232 -14.17 -3.27 -16.16
C SER A 232 -14.99 -3.71 -17.39
N ARG A 233 -14.40 -4.50 -18.28
CA ARG A 233 -15.13 -5.12 -19.41
C ARG A 233 -15.90 -6.37 -18.98
N CYS A 234 -15.40 -7.08 -17.96
CA CYS A 234 -16.10 -8.26 -17.43
C CYS A 234 -17.41 -7.91 -16.73
N PHE A 235 -17.48 -6.78 -16.01
CA PHE A 235 -18.61 -6.44 -15.14
C PHE A 235 -19.22 -5.08 -15.53
N THR A 236 -20.52 -4.94 -15.29
CA THR A 236 -21.27 -3.72 -15.65
C THR A 236 -21.37 -2.80 -14.43
N ALA A 237 -21.16 -1.49 -14.61
CA ALA A 237 -21.38 -0.49 -13.59
C ALA A 237 -22.81 -0.54 -13.03
N GLY A 238 -22.93 -0.36 -11.69
CA GLY A 238 -24.23 -0.43 -11.00
C GLY A 238 -24.79 -1.86 -10.81
N GLY A 239 -24.10 -2.88 -11.30
CA GLY A 239 -24.45 -4.28 -11.03
C GLY A 239 -24.16 -4.68 -9.58
N LYS A 240 -25.01 -5.54 -9.01
CA LYS A 240 -24.80 -6.10 -7.68
C LYS A 240 -24.16 -7.49 -7.83
N TYR A 241 -22.86 -7.57 -7.58
CA TYR A 241 -22.09 -8.80 -7.72
C TYR A 241 -21.54 -9.24 -6.37
N PHE A 242 -22.04 -10.35 -5.84
CA PHE A 242 -21.58 -10.92 -4.59
C PHE A 242 -20.06 -11.14 -4.55
N CYS A 243 -19.46 -11.53 -5.66
CA CYS A 243 -18.01 -11.70 -5.79
C CYS A 243 -17.20 -10.38 -5.63
N LEU A 244 -17.84 -9.21 -5.74
CA LEU A 244 -17.21 -7.89 -5.66
C LEU A 244 -17.58 -7.07 -4.40
N GLU A 245 -18.13 -7.72 -3.36
CA GLU A 245 -18.56 -7.03 -2.13
C GLU A 245 -17.51 -7.02 -1.01
N LYS A 246 -16.46 -7.83 -1.12
CA LYS A 246 -15.42 -7.96 -0.09
C LYS A 246 -14.03 -7.94 -0.71
N ASP A 247 -13.11 -7.26 -0.04
CA ASP A 247 -11.72 -7.09 -0.45
C ASP A 247 -11.01 -8.42 -0.76
N ALA A 248 -11.18 -9.45 0.08
CA ALA A 248 -10.59 -10.76 -0.14
C ALA A 248 -11.07 -11.44 -1.44
N ARG A 249 -12.37 -11.29 -1.79
CA ARG A 249 -12.93 -11.83 -3.02
C ARG A 249 -12.44 -11.06 -4.25
N ILE A 250 -12.42 -9.74 -4.15
CA ILE A 250 -11.92 -8.84 -5.20
C ILE A 250 -10.45 -9.13 -5.49
N MET A 251 -9.62 -9.22 -4.43
CA MET A 251 -8.20 -9.54 -4.59
C MET A 251 -7.97 -10.93 -5.17
N SER A 252 -8.74 -11.94 -4.76
CA SER A 252 -8.61 -13.29 -5.32
C SER A 252 -8.98 -13.30 -6.81
N LEU A 253 -10.02 -12.59 -7.21
CA LEU A 253 -10.38 -12.43 -8.63
C LEU A 253 -9.31 -11.65 -9.39
N TYR A 254 -8.80 -10.57 -8.83
CA TYR A 254 -7.75 -9.77 -9.43
C TYR A 254 -6.48 -10.59 -9.68
N THR A 255 -6.01 -11.33 -8.67
CA THR A 255 -4.79 -12.14 -8.79
C THR A 255 -4.96 -13.28 -9.80
N MET A 256 -6.16 -13.87 -9.90
CA MET A 256 -6.49 -14.84 -10.96
C MET A 256 -6.41 -14.19 -12.35
N VAL A 257 -7.05 -13.04 -12.55
CA VAL A 257 -7.05 -12.34 -13.84
C VAL A 257 -5.65 -11.88 -14.23
N SER A 258 -4.89 -11.32 -13.31
CA SER A 258 -3.50 -10.92 -13.56
C SER A 258 -2.64 -12.12 -13.99
N TYR A 259 -2.78 -13.26 -13.29
CA TYR A 259 -2.08 -14.48 -13.64
C TYR A 259 -2.49 -14.99 -15.03
N LEU A 260 -3.80 -15.09 -15.30
CA LEU A 260 -4.31 -15.59 -16.57
C LEU A 260 -3.87 -14.69 -17.73
N ARG A 261 -3.98 -13.37 -17.61
CA ARG A 261 -3.53 -12.42 -18.65
C ARG A 261 -2.02 -12.45 -18.89
N LYS A 262 -1.25 -12.91 -17.91
CA LYS A 262 0.19 -13.08 -18.06
C LYS A 262 0.58 -14.34 -18.84
N TYR A 263 -0.20 -15.42 -18.73
CA TYR A 263 0.16 -16.74 -19.24
C TYR A 263 -0.82 -17.32 -20.26
N TYR A 264 -1.99 -16.72 -20.46
CA TYR A 264 -3.06 -17.21 -21.33
C TYR A 264 -3.64 -16.09 -22.18
N SER A 265 -4.16 -16.44 -23.36
CA SER A 265 -4.87 -15.51 -24.26
C SER A 265 -6.25 -15.22 -23.68
N MET A 266 -6.40 -14.07 -23.02
CA MET A 266 -7.64 -13.69 -22.32
C MET A 266 -8.56 -12.76 -23.12
N THR A 267 -8.17 -12.37 -24.33
CA THR A 267 -9.02 -11.53 -25.21
C THR A 267 -10.27 -12.30 -25.64
N GLY A 268 -11.44 -11.71 -25.44
CA GLY A 268 -12.73 -12.33 -25.74
C GLY A 268 -13.32 -13.21 -24.63
N HIS A 269 -12.58 -13.45 -23.54
CA HIS A 269 -13.02 -14.26 -22.40
C HIS A 269 -13.59 -13.45 -21.23
N GLU A 270 -13.94 -12.17 -21.45
CA GLU A 270 -14.47 -11.28 -20.40
C GLU A 270 -15.78 -11.84 -19.80
N ASN A 271 -16.66 -12.38 -20.66
CA ASN A 271 -17.92 -12.96 -20.21
C ASN A 271 -17.71 -14.28 -19.44
N ASP A 272 -16.70 -15.06 -19.80
CA ASP A 272 -16.36 -16.32 -19.13
C ASP A 272 -15.82 -16.03 -17.72
N VAL A 273 -14.95 -15.04 -17.57
CA VAL A 273 -14.48 -14.56 -16.27
C VAL A 273 -15.66 -14.10 -15.39
N LYS A 274 -16.59 -13.33 -15.94
CA LYS A 274 -17.79 -12.91 -15.21
C LYS A 274 -18.64 -14.09 -14.74
N LYS A 275 -18.99 -15.01 -15.65
CA LYS A 275 -19.81 -16.19 -15.34
C LYS A 275 -19.13 -17.07 -14.31
N PHE A 276 -17.83 -17.30 -14.48
CA PHE A 276 -17.03 -18.08 -13.55
C PHE A 276 -17.02 -17.45 -12.15
N ALA A 277 -16.68 -16.17 -12.04
CA ALA A 277 -16.61 -15.49 -10.75
C ALA A 277 -17.95 -15.57 -10.00
N ILE A 278 -19.06 -15.27 -10.67
CA ILE A 278 -20.40 -15.34 -10.06
C ILE A 278 -20.70 -16.78 -9.60
N SER A 279 -20.50 -17.77 -10.49
CA SER A 279 -20.78 -19.17 -10.17
C SER A 279 -19.89 -19.71 -9.06
N PHE A 280 -18.58 -19.48 -9.14
CA PHE A 280 -17.60 -19.98 -8.18
C PHE A 280 -17.85 -19.45 -6.78
N PHE A 281 -17.98 -18.12 -6.62
CA PHE A 281 -18.20 -17.54 -5.28
C PHE A 281 -19.58 -17.89 -4.73
N ASN A 282 -20.63 -18.03 -5.56
CA ASN A 282 -21.92 -18.54 -5.09
C ASN A 282 -21.81 -19.97 -4.55
N LYS A 283 -21.08 -20.86 -5.23
CA LYS A 283 -20.82 -22.23 -4.77
C LYS A 283 -20.01 -22.28 -3.48
N VAL A 284 -18.96 -21.45 -3.37
CA VAL A 284 -18.13 -21.34 -2.15
C VAL A 284 -18.97 -20.95 -0.92
N TYR A 285 -19.94 -20.05 -1.11
CA TYR A 285 -20.75 -19.54 0.00
C TYR A 285 -22.11 -20.24 0.16
N ASN A 286 -22.44 -21.21 -0.72
CA ASN A 286 -23.53 -22.17 -0.50
C ASN A 286 -23.02 -23.30 0.39
N GLU A 287 -23.55 -23.41 1.61
CA GLU A 287 -23.04 -24.32 2.63
C GLU A 287 -23.20 -25.79 2.24
N ASP A 288 -24.36 -26.17 1.71
CA ASP A 288 -24.65 -27.56 1.32
C ASP A 288 -23.75 -28.02 0.19
N PHE A 289 -23.58 -27.17 -0.85
CA PHE A 289 -22.69 -27.46 -1.97
C PHE A 289 -21.23 -27.55 -1.52
N ARG A 290 -20.78 -26.58 -0.72
CA ARG A 290 -19.40 -26.50 -0.24
C ARG A 290 -19.01 -27.72 0.60
N ARG A 291 -19.87 -28.14 1.55
CA ARG A 291 -19.58 -29.29 2.42
C ARG A 291 -19.41 -30.60 1.66
N SER A 292 -20.06 -30.76 0.53
CA SER A 292 -19.93 -31.94 -0.34
C SER A 292 -18.76 -31.83 -1.35
N ASN A 293 -18.05 -30.70 -1.39
CA ASN A 293 -17.00 -30.46 -2.38
C ASN A 293 -15.73 -29.91 -1.74
N PHE A 294 -14.66 -30.73 -1.73
CA PHE A 294 -13.39 -30.41 -1.06
C PHE A 294 -12.77 -29.09 -1.53
N VAL A 295 -12.77 -28.81 -2.85
CA VAL A 295 -12.09 -27.61 -3.41
C VAL A 295 -12.77 -26.33 -2.92
N TYR A 296 -14.11 -26.29 -2.97
CA TYR A 296 -14.87 -25.10 -2.54
C TYR A 296 -14.85 -24.92 -1.03
N ASN A 297 -14.84 -26.02 -0.27
CA ASN A 297 -14.68 -25.94 1.19
C ASN A 297 -13.29 -25.44 1.57
N LYS A 298 -12.24 -25.96 0.92
CA LYS A 298 -10.87 -25.50 1.11
C LYS A 298 -10.72 -24.01 0.79
N PHE A 299 -11.30 -23.55 -0.33
CA PHE A 299 -11.28 -22.14 -0.70
C PHE A 299 -11.97 -21.25 0.34
N TYR A 300 -13.12 -21.68 0.86
CA TYR A 300 -13.84 -20.97 1.91
C TYR A 300 -12.97 -20.78 3.16
N ASP A 301 -12.31 -21.83 3.63
CA ASP A 301 -11.47 -21.79 4.82
C ASP A 301 -10.29 -20.83 4.66
N ILE A 302 -9.56 -20.93 3.54
CA ILE A 302 -8.40 -20.07 3.26
C ILE A 302 -8.81 -18.61 2.97
N SER A 303 -10.01 -18.35 2.47
CA SER A 303 -10.50 -17.00 2.20
C SER A 303 -10.75 -16.17 3.46
N ARG A 304 -10.87 -16.82 4.62
CA ARG A 304 -11.04 -16.20 5.94
C ARG A 304 -9.72 -15.93 6.66
N GLY A 305 -8.62 -16.48 6.18
CA GLY A 305 -7.33 -16.54 6.86
C GLY A 305 -6.40 -15.34 6.68
N GLY A 306 -6.87 -14.19 6.18
CA GLY A 306 -6.03 -12.99 6.07
C GLY A 306 -5.16 -12.94 4.79
N TRP A 307 -3.98 -12.30 4.87
CA TRP A 307 -3.17 -11.87 3.74
C TRP A 307 -1.78 -12.54 3.65
N GLY A 308 -1.60 -13.68 4.29
CA GLY A 308 -0.35 -14.45 4.28
C GLY A 308 -0.06 -15.08 2.90
N GLU A 309 1.23 -15.23 2.57
CA GLU A 309 1.74 -15.73 1.29
C GLU A 309 1.10 -17.06 0.86
N ASN A 310 1.11 -18.06 1.75
CA ASN A 310 0.56 -19.38 1.46
C ASN A 310 -0.95 -19.32 1.13
N LEU A 311 -1.69 -18.45 1.81
CA LEU A 311 -3.13 -18.29 1.60
C LEU A 311 -3.43 -17.59 0.27
N LEU A 312 -2.64 -16.58 -0.08
CA LEU A 312 -2.78 -15.86 -1.36
C LEU A 312 -2.44 -16.77 -2.53
N THR A 313 -1.33 -17.49 -2.45
CA THR A 313 -0.89 -18.45 -3.48
C THR A 313 -1.94 -19.54 -3.71
N LEU A 314 -2.48 -20.11 -2.64
CA LEU A 314 -3.45 -21.17 -2.76
C LEU A 314 -4.80 -20.68 -3.28
N ARG A 315 -5.25 -19.47 -2.86
CA ARG A 315 -6.45 -18.84 -3.43
C ARG A 315 -6.33 -18.62 -4.93
N GLN A 316 -5.20 -18.04 -5.37
CA GLN A 316 -4.94 -17.81 -6.79
C GLN A 316 -4.93 -19.13 -7.56
N LYS A 317 -4.18 -20.13 -7.08
CA LYS A 317 -4.07 -21.44 -7.73
C LYS A 317 -5.43 -22.10 -7.92
N ILE A 318 -6.25 -22.17 -6.84
CA ILE A 318 -7.58 -22.79 -6.92
C ILE A 318 -8.45 -22.09 -7.97
N LEU A 319 -8.48 -20.75 -8.00
CA LEU A 319 -9.28 -20.01 -8.96
C LEU A 319 -8.80 -20.23 -10.40
N VAL A 320 -7.49 -20.20 -10.63
CA VAL A 320 -6.90 -20.46 -11.94
C VAL A 320 -7.22 -21.87 -12.41
N ASP A 321 -6.97 -22.90 -11.57
CA ASP A 321 -7.22 -24.29 -11.92
C ASP A 321 -8.71 -24.55 -12.25
N GLU A 322 -9.62 -24.01 -11.43
CA GLU A 322 -11.07 -24.18 -11.66
C GLU A 322 -11.58 -23.40 -12.88
N PHE A 323 -10.99 -22.23 -13.16
CA PHE A 323 -11.31 -21.45 -14.35
C PHE A 323 -10.86 -22.20 -15.63
N LEU A 324 -9.63 -22.69 -15.70
CA LEU A 324 -9.08 -23.41 -16.83
C LEU A 324 -9.78 -24.75 -17.09
N LYS A 325 -10.24 -25.45 -16.04
CA LYS A 325 -11.07 -26.66 -16.21
C LYS A 325 -12.40 -26.40 -16.91
N SER A 326 -12.93 -25.20 -16.77
CA SER A 326 -14.26 -24.84 -17.28
C SER A 326 -14.24 -24.13 -18.62
N ASN A 327 -13.06 -23.73 -19.10
CA ASN A 327 -12.89 -22.92 -20.30
C ASN A 327 -11.67 -23.43 -21.09
N ASP A 328 -11.85 -23.58 -22.38
CA ASP A 328 -10.76 -23.93 -23.30
C ASP A 328 -10.04 -22.65 -23.73
N ILE A 329 -8.89 -22.39 -23.11
CA ILE A 329 -8.12 -21.17 -23.31
C ILE A 329 -6.70 -21.52 -23.72
N ASN A 330 -6.25 -20.94 -24.81
CA ASN A 330 -4.91 -21.16 -25.31
C ASN A 330 -3.84 -20.57 -24.36
N ASP A 331 -2.82 -21.36 -24.05
CA ASP A 331 -1.63 -20.87 -23.38
C ASP A 331 -0.95 -19.83 -24.27
N LEU A 332 -0.50 -18.75 -23.62
CA LEU A 332 0.54 -17.91 -24.22
C LEU A 332 1.86 -18.63 -24.08
N ASP A 333 2.75 -18.48 -25.05
CA ASP A 333 4.09 -19.06 -24.96
C ASP A 333 4.80 -18.53 -23.68
N VAL A 334 5.08 -19.43 -22.75
CA VAL A 334 5.46 -19.11 -21.36
C VAL A 334 6.83 -18.43 -21.28
N VAL A 335 7.65 -18.58 -22.32
CA VAL A 335 9.00 -18.03 -22.34
C VAL A 335 9.03 -16.70 -23.08
N ARG A 336 8.63 -15.63 -22.35
CA ARG A 336 8.68 -14.24 -22.87
C ARG A 336 10.10 -13.71 -23.09
N GLN A 337 11.10 -14.28 -22.43
CA GLN A 337 12.50 -13.92 -22.63
C GLN A 337 13.13 -14.86 -23.65
N ILE A 338 13.58 -14.28 -24.74
CA ILE A 338 14.40 -14.98 -25.71
C ILE A 338 15.73 -15.30 -25.04
N SER A 339 16.09 -16.59 -24.96
CA SER A 339 17.37 -17.01 -24.40
C SER A 339 18.54 -16.50 -25.25
N ASP A 340 19.71 -16.34 -24.68
CA ASP A 340 20.89 -15.88 -25.42
C ASP A 340 21.27 -16.83 -26.57
N SER A 341 21.03 -18.12 -26.44
CA SER A 341 21.18 -19.10 -27.51
C SER A 341 20.22 -18.85 -28.68
N GLU A 342 19.00 -18.46 -28.42
CA GLU A 342 18.02 -18.15 -29.45
C GLU A 342 18.26 -16.79 -30.08
N LYS A 343 18.69 -15.79 -29.30
CA LYS A 343 19.15 -14.51 -29.83
C LYS A 343 20.32 -14.71 -30.81
N SER A 344 21.27 -15.57 -30.44
CA SER A 344 22.39 -15.90 -31.34
C SER A 344 21.92 -16.55 -32.64
N ILE A 345 20.98 -17.49 -32.58
CA ILE A 345 20.44 -18.17 -33.79
C ILE A 345 19.66 -17.19 -34.69
N LEU A 346 18.86 -16.31 -34.09
CA LEU A 346 18.11 -15.27 -34.82
C LEU A 346 19.06 -14.26 -35.44
N PHE A 347 20.09 -13.83 -34.70
CA PHE A 347 21.11 -12.91 -35.15
C PHE A 347 21.94 -13.48 -36.30
N GLU A 348 22.32 -14.77 -36.30
CA GLU A 348 23.01 -15.42 -37.42
C GLU A 348 22.20 -15.38 -38.70
N LYS A 349 20.85 -15.42 -38.61
CA LYS A 349 19.97 -15.33 -39.77
C LYS A 349 19.75 -13.89 -40.26
N HIS A 350 19.68 -12.93 -39.32
CA HIS A 350 19.32 -11.53 -39.57
C HIS A 350 20.23 -10.61 -38.76
N PRO A 351 21.51 -10.36 -39.15
CA PRO A 351 22.44 -9.52 -38.40
C PRO A 351 22.21 -8.01 -38.61
N TYR A 352 21.00 -7.60 -38.92
CA TYR A 352 20.62 -6.22 -39.20
C TYR A 352 19.21 -5.90 -38.69
N CYS A 353 18.97 -4.61 -38.43
CA CYS A 353 17.65 -4.11 -38.11
C CYS A 353 16.68 -4.36 -39.27
N GLU A 354 15.58 -5.05 -39.04
CA GLU A 354 14.62 -5.38 -40.10
C GLU A 354 13.93 -4.14 -40.67
N MET A 355 13.82 -3.06 -39.89
CA MET A 355 13.20 -1.79 -40.29
C MET A 355 14.16 -0.88 -41.05
N CYS A 356 15.29 -0.46 -40.45
CA CYS A 356 16.22 0.53 -41.06
C CYS A 356 17.48 -0.09 -41.69
N LYS A 357 17.66 -1.41 -41.63
CA LYS A 357 18.78 -2.17 -42.22
C LYS A 357 20.14 -1.87 -41.60
N LYS A 358 20.21 -1.19 -40.45
CA LYS A 358 21.47 -0.97 -39.71
C LYS A 358 22.03 -2.33 -39.31
N GLU A 359 23.29 -2.58 -39.62
CA GLU A 359 24.01 -3.81 -39.27
C GLU A 359 24.45 -3.79 -37.80
N PHE A 360 24.40 -4.96 -37.14
CA PHE A 360 24.87 -5.19 -35.79
C PHE A 360 26.11 -6.07 -35.77
N LYS A 361 27.00 -5.83 -34.81
CA LYS A 361 28.23 -6.63 -34.66
C LYS A 361 28.07 -7.81 -33.72
N PHE A 362 27.17 -7.70 -32.74
CA PHE A 362 26.97 -8.72 -31.72
C PHE A 362 25.48 -8.95 -31.48
N TYR A 363 25.12 -10.19 -31.07
CA TYR A 363 23.74 -10.63 -30.85
C TYR A 363 23.02 -9.88 -29.71
N ASN A 364 23.74 -9.19 -28.85
CA ASN A 364 23.21 -8.40 -27.72
C ASN A 364 23.06 -6.90 -28.01
N GLU A 365 23.41 -6.46 -29.22
CA GLU A 365 23.19 -5.05 -29.64
C GLU A 365 21.73 -4.74 -30.00
N PRO A 366 21.00 -5.62 -30.72
CA PRO A 366 19.64 -5.33 -31.14
C PRO A 366 18.62 -5.59 -30.04
N GLU A 367 17.44 -4.96 -30.18
CA GLU A 367 16.21 -5.28 -29.48
C GLU A 367 15.44 -6.36 -30.23
N TYR A 368 15.02 -7.40 -29.50
CA TYR A 368 14.23 -8.50 -30.05
C TYR A 368 12.75 -8.24 -29.78
N HIS A 369 12.04 -7.74 -30.77
CA HIS A 369 10.67 -7.27 -30.68
C HIS A 369 9.67 -8.36 -31.11
N HIS A 370 8.56 -8.51 -30.33
CA HIS A 370 7.46 -9.39 -30.73
C HIS A 370 6.48 -8.64 -31.63
N ILE A 371 6.26 -9.13 -32.84
CA ILE A 371 5.37 -8.54 -33.84
C ILE A 371 3.92 -8.51 -33.34
N GLU A 372 3.42 -9.62 -32.83
CA GLU A 372 2.14 -9.71 -32.13
C GLU A 372 2.34 -9.75 -30.63
N ARG A 373 1.57 -8.96 -29.90
CA ARG A 373 1.63 -8.95 -28.44
C ARG A 373 1.14 -10.29 -27.88
N TYR A 374 1.82 -10.82 -26.88
CA TYR A 374 1.39 -12.02 -26.14
C TYR A 374 -0.01 -11.87 -25.54
N THR A 375 -0.42 -10.67 -25.13
CA THR A 375 -1.77 -10.38 -24.64
C THR A 375 -2.85 -10.58 -25.68
N ASP A 376 -2.47 -10.55 -26.96
CA ASP A 376 -3.37 -10.67 -28.11
C ASP A 376 -3.30 -12.06 -28.76
N GLY A 377 -2.59 -13.02 -28.11
CA GLY A 377 -2.47 -14.39 -28.56
C GLY A 377 -1.24 -14.70 -29.40
N GLY A 378 -0.31 -13.74 -29.52
CA GLY A 378 0.94 -13.93 -30.26
C GLY A 378 1.79 -15.06 -29.68
N LYS A 379 2.23 -16.00 -30.54
CA LYS A 379 3.13 -17.10 -30.21
C LYS A 379 4.57 -16.67 -30.48
N ARG A 380 5.53 -17.48 -30.04
CA ARG A 380 6.97 -17.22 -30.22
C ARG A 380 7.46 -17.55 -31.63
N GLU A 381 6.94 -18.62 -32.21
CA GLU A 381 7.33 -19.08 -33.55
C GLU A 381 7.03 -18.02 -34.61
N ASN A 382 8.06 -17.55 -35.32
CA ASN A 382 8.00 -16.56 -36.37
C ASN A 382 7.37 -15.20 -35.98
N ASN A 383 7.44 -14.86 -34.69
CA ASN A 383 6.83 -13.66 -34.12
C ASN A 383 7.88 -12.71 -33.50
N ILE A 384 9.14 -12.81 -33.93
CA ILE A 384 10.23 -11.99 -33.40
C ILE A 384 10.91 -11.31 -34.58
N GLU A 385 11.04 -10.00 -34.51
CA GLU A 385 11.84 -9.18 -35.41
C GLU A 385 13.02 -8.52 -34.66
N ILE A 386 14.10 -8.31 -35.36
CA ILE A 386 15.32 -7.73 -34.82
C ILE A 386 15.36 -6.24 -35.18
N LEU A 387 15.38 -5.37 -34.18
CA LEU A 387 15.32 -3.92 -34.33
C LEU A 387 16.49 -3.21 -33.65
N CYS A 388 16.93 -2.07 -34.15
CA CYS A 388 17.74 -1.15 -33.36
C CYS A 388 16.87 -0.41 -32.33
N SER A 389 17.48 0.14 -31.29
CA SER A 389 16.75 0.83 -30.21
C SER A 389 15.87 1.98 -30.72
N GLU A 390 16.33 2.71 -31.73
CA GLU A 390 15.59 3.83 -32.35
C GLU A 390 14.31 3.32 -33.05
N CYS A 391 14.42 2.26 -33.87
CA CYS A 391 13.27 1.67 -34.55
C CYS A 391 12.29 1.01 -33.58
N HIS A 392 12.80 0.36 -32.53
CA HIS A 392 11.99 -0.21 -31.46
C HIS A 392 11.19 0.86 -30.69
N ASP A 393 11.81 2.00 -30.40
CA ASP A 393 11.15 3.14 -29.74
C ASP A 393 10.07 3.78 -30.64
N ILE A 394 10.30 3.83 -31.98
CA ILE A 394 9.30 4.30 -32.95
C ILE A 394 8.06 3.41 -32.92
N ILE A 395 8.21 2.08 -32.95
CA ILE A 395 7.09 1.12 -32.91
C ILE A 395 6.29 1.27 -31.62
N HIS A 396 6.95 1.55 -30.50
CA HIS A 396 6.30 1.79 -29.21
C HIS A 396 5.75 3.20 -28.99
N GLY A 397 5.80 4.06 -30.02
CA GLY A 397 5.25 5.42 -29.97
C GLY A 397 5.96 6.36 -29.00
N LYS A 398 7.20 6.03 -28.60
CA LYS A 398 8.04 6.94 -27.84
C LYS A 398 8.53 8.05 -28.80
N LYS A 399 8.17 9.30 -28.52
CA LYS A 399 8.72 10.45 -29.26
C LYS A 399 10.25 10.46 -29.13
N ILE A 400 10.93 10.46 -30.27
CA ILE A 400 12.37 10.71 -30.32
C ILE A 400 12.57 12.14 -29.80
N LYS A 401 13.30 12.28 -28.69
CA LYS A 401 13.60 13.60 -28.07
C LYS A 401 14.51 14.50 -28.89
N ASP A 402 14.95 14.10 -30.08
CA ASP A 402 15.98 14.76 -30.88
C ASP A 402 15.57 15.16 -32.32
N ILE A 403 14.26 15.12 -32.65
CA ILE A 403 13.82 15.66 -33.96
C ILE A 403 14.06 17.18 -34.02
N ASP A 404 13.82 17.90 -32.91
CA ASP A 404 14.04 19.36 -32.85
C ASP A 404 15.53 19.78 -32.98
N LYS A 405 16.49 18.87 -32.74
CA LYS A 405 17.94 19.15 -32.98
C LYS A 405 18.35 18.93 -34.41
N ILE A 406 17.77 17.95 -35.08
CA ILE A 406 18.09 17.63 -36.48
C ILE A 406 17.47 18.68 -37.40
N GLU A 407 16.27 19.17 -37.13
CA GLU A 407 15.66 20.27 -37.89
C GLU A 407 16.48 21.57 -37.72
N ASN A 408 16.97 21.92 -36.56
CA ASN A 408 17.83 23.07 -36.33
C ASN A 408 19.25 22.94 -36.94
N GLU A 409 19.77 21.72 -37.12
CA GLU A 409 21.05 21.51 -37.84
C GLU A 409 20.87 21.57 -39.37
N ILE A 410 19.72 21.15 -39.89
CA ILE A 410 19.39 21.25 -41.32
C ILE A 410 19.14 22.72 -41.72
N ASP A 411 18.42 23.49 -40.90
CA ASP A 411 18.18 24.91 -41.15
C ASP A 411 19.48 25.74 -41.11
N ASN A 412 20.43 25.40 -40.22
CA ASN A 412 21.74 26.06 -40.16
C ASN A 412 22.69 25.70 -41.32
N ILE A 413 22.49 24.58 -42.02
CA ILE A 413 23.25 24.19 -43.21
C ILE A 413 22.70 24.88 -44.44
N SER A 414 21.37 25.10 -44.51
CA SER A 414 20.76 25.83 -45.64
C SER A 414 21.05 27.33 -45.64
N GLU A 415 21.24 27.95 -44.47
CA GLU A 415 21.63 29.38 -44.38
C GLU A 415 23.12 29.63 -44.71
N SER A 416 23.98 28.59 -44.61
CA SER A 416 25.42 28.74 -44.94
C SER A 416 25.76 28.54 -46.41
N GLU A 417 24.83 28.11 -47.29
CA GLU A 417 25.01 27.94 -48.72
C GLU A 417 24.46 29.13 -49.56
N GLU A 418 23.75 30.08 -48.93
CA GLU A 418 23.29 31.31 -49.65
C GLU A 418 24.23 32.52 -49.49
N GLU A 419 25.38 32.40 -48.79
CA GLU A 419 26.40 33.46 -48.65
C GLU A 419 27.74 33.12 -49.32
N VAL A 420 27.78 32.50 -50.49
CA VAL A 420 29.01 32.44 -51.32
C VAL A 420 28.71 32.85 -52.74
#